data_bc8d824c4515cffd15ab779490ccf1c8
#
_entry.id   bc8d824c4515cffd15ab779490ccf1c8
#
_cell.length_a   1.000
_cell.length_b   1.000
_cell.length_c   1.000
_cell.angle_alpha   90.00
_cell.angle_beta   90.00
_cell.angle_gamma   90.00
#
_symmetry.space_group_name_H-M   'P 1'
#
loop_
_entity.id
_entity.type
_entity.pdbx_description
1 polymer ?
#
loop_
_entity_poly.entity_id
_entity_poly.type
_entity_poly.pdbx_seq_one_letter_code
_entity_poly.pdbx_strand_id
1 'polypeptide(L)'
;MDNHADAFLFQGYSYLNESYRLIIEIYEDHDSVWKTSIAISPGENLTVVSPLADICSKPGNLVKVYPENNVEAELDILWCDFVKGAPAAAEQPAAKVKCLVWDLDNTLWNGTLIETEDPSALELNPQVLETIEELDRRGILQSVASKNDFEPAMDVLRALGIADYFLYPQISWAPKSTSMAQIAKSLNIGIDTLALIDDSAFERQQVHSEWPQVRTYDVTG
;
A
#
# COMPACT_ATOMS: atom_id res chain seq x y z
N MET A 1 -28.72 -2.67 24.02
CA MET A 1 -27.55 -2.88 23.13
C MET A 1 -26.62 -1.73 23.46
N ASP A 2 -25.47 -2.02 24.06
CA ASP A 2 -24.45 -1.02 24.34
C ASP A 2 -23.93 -0.42 23.05
N ASN A 3 -24.19 0.86 22.87
CA ASN A 3 -23.87 1.59 21.66
C ASN A 3 -22.61 2.46 21.86
N HIS A 4 -21.68 1.96 22.68
CA HIS A 4 -20.43 2.65 22.92
C HIS A 4 -19.47 2.45 21.74
N ALA A 5 -18.84 3.53 21.30
CA ALA A 5 -17.72 3.49 20.38
C ALA A 5 -16.56 2.73 21.04
N ASP A 6 -15.71 2.10 20.26
CA ASP A 6 -14.52 1.37 20.71
C ASP A 6 -13.22 1.87 20.07
N ALA A 7 -13.33 2.79 19.12
CA ALA A 7 -12.19 3.45 18.49
C ALA A 7 -12.49 4.91 18.11
N PHE A 8 -11.43 5.70 17.98
CA PHE A 8 -11.44 7.01 17.33
C PHE A 8 -10.81 6.86 15.94
N LEU A 9 -11.51 7.35 14.90
CA LEU A 9 -11.06 7.33 13.52
C LEU A 9 -10.83 8.76 13.02
N PHE A 10 -9.65 9.01 12.49
CA PHE A 10 -9.32 10.22 11.75
C PHE A 10 -8.82 9.87 10.35
N GLN A 11 -9.40 10.49 9.34
CA GLN A 11 -8.94 10.41 7.95
C GLN A 11 -8.78 11.81 7.39
N GLY A 12 -7.65 12.07 6.75
CA GLY A 12 -7.37 13.38 6.15
C GLY A 12 -6.41 13.27 4.97
N TYR A 13 -6.40 14.31 4.15
CA TYR A 13 -5.49 14.46 3.01
C TYR A 13 -4.81 15.83 3.09
N SER A 14 -3.49 15.87 2.93
CA SER A 14 -2.69 17.10 2.96
C SER A 14 -2.28 17.54 1.55
N TYR A 15 -2.46 18.82 1.27
CA TYR A 15 -2.02 19.46 0.03
C TYR A 15 -0.61 20.10 0.13
N LEU A 16 0.00 20.11 1.31
CA LEU A 16 1.35 20.66 1.47
C LEU A 16 2.38 19.80 0.74
N ASN A 17 3.41 20.44 0.22
CA ASN A 17 4.55 19.79 -0.43
C ASN A 17 5.65 19.40 0.55
N GLU A 18 5.45 19.63 1.84
CA GLU A 18 6.41 19.34 2.91
C GLU A 18 5.76 18.46 3.98
N SER A 19 6.55 17.58 4.56
CA SER A 19 6.09 16.77 5.69
C SER A 19 5.98 17.63 6.94
N TYR A 20 4.90 17.42 7.70
CA TYR A 20 4.70 18.08 8.99
C TYR A 20 4.07 17.11 9.99
N ARG A 21 3.93 17.54 11.24
CA ARG A 21 3.24 16.76 12.25
C ARG A 21 1.88 17.35 12.54
N LEU A 22 0.88 16.50 12.60
CA LEU A 22 -0.47 16.85 13.03
C LEU A 22 -0.70 16.33 14.44
N ILE A 23 -1.23 17.18 15.29
CA ILE A 23 -1.60 16.81 16.65
C ILE A 23 -3.10 16.59 16.70
N ILE A 24 -3.51 15.46 17.26
CA ILE A 24 -4.90 15.17 17.63
C ILE A 24 -4.95 15.09 19.16
N GLU A 25 -5.79 15.90 19.76
CA GLU A 25 -5.88 16.03 21.20
C GLU A 25 -7.34 16.01 21.66
N ILE A 26 -7.64 15.20 22.66
CA ILE A 26 -8.98 15.06 23.21
C ILE A 26 -9.02 15.70 24.58
N TYR A 27 -10.01 16.55 24.81
CA TYR A 27 -10.24 17.28 26.06
C TYR A 27 -11.52 16.82 26.71
N GLU A 28 -11.47 16.64 28.02
CA GLU A 28 -12.60 16.48 28.93
C GLU A 28 -12.61 17.65 29.92
N ASP A 29 -13.69 18.42 29.98
CA ASP A 29 -13.85 19.54 30.92
C ASP A 29 -12.67 20.52 30.95
N HIS A 30 -12.04 20.81 29.81
CA HIS A 30 -10.85 21.64 29.62
C HIS A 30 -9.49 20.97 29.86
N ASP A 31 -9.45 19.75 30.38
CA ASP A 31 -8.21 19.01 30.57
C ASP A 31 -7.90 18.11 29.35
N SER A 32 -6.65 18.11 28.92
CA SER A 32 -6.19 17.19 27.87
C SER A 32 -6.09 15.78 28.46
N VAL A 33 -6.96 14.89 28.00
CA VAL A 33 -7.03 13.50 28.49
C VAL A 33 -6.31 12.52 27.56
N TRP A 34 -6.13 12.90 26.32
CA TRP A 34 -5.38 12.10 25.37
C TRP A 34 -4.79 12.97 24.24
N LYS A 35 -3.59 12.62 23.82
CA LYS A 35 -2.88 13.34 22.77
C LYS A 35 -2.02 12.39 21.97
N THR A 36 -2.04 12.55 20.63
CA THR A 36 -1.12 11.86 19.72
C THR A 36 -0.54 12.84 18.72
N SER A 37 0.62 12.49 18.17
CA SER A 37 1.28 13.27 17.12
C SER A 37 1.58 12.36 15.93
N ILE A 38 1.12 12.76 14.76
CA ILE A 38 1.14 11.97 13.55
C ILE A 38 1.99 12.69 12.51
N ALA A 39 2.92 11.98 11.87
CA ALA A 39 3.64 12.53 10.72
C ALA A 39 2.73 12.45 9.49
N ILE A 40 2.65 13.54 8.75
CA ILE A 40 1.94 13.63 7.47
C ILE A 40 2.96 13.87 6.39
N SER A 41 2.96 13.00 5.39
CA SER A 41 3.76 13.15 4.19
C SER A 41 2.96 13.83 3.06
N PRO A 42 3.62 14.54 2.13
CA PRO A 42 2.96 15.17 1.00
C PRO A 42 2.14 14.18 0.18
N GLY A 43 0.89 14.54 -0.11
CA GLY A 43 0.01 13.75 -0.97
C GLY A 43 -0.49 12.42 -0.37
N GLU A 44 -0.26 12.18 0.91
CA GLU A 44 -0.75 10.96 1.59
C GLU A 44 -2.19 11.12 2.09
N ASN A 45 -2.98 10.05 1.89
CA ASN A 45 -4.21 9.84 2.64
C ASN A 45 -3.86 9.27 4.00
N LEU A 46 -4.03 10.06 5.03
CA LEU A 46 -3.79 9.62 6.39
C LEU A 46 -5.02 8.95 6.97
N THR A 47 -4.85 7.77 7.53
CA THR A 47 -5.87 7.11 8.36
C THR A 47 -5.27 6.74 9.71
N VAL A 48 -5.89 7.23 10.77
CA VAL A 48 -5.50 6.91 12.15
C VAL A 48 -6.68 6.27 12.86
N VAL A 49 -6.45 5.11 13.40
CA VAL A 49 -7.41 4.41 14.27
C VAL A 49 -6.76 4.22 15.62
N SER A 50 -7.33 4.80 16.66
CA SER A 50 -6.85 4.67 18.03
C SER A 50 -7.90 3.97 18.88
N PRO A 51 -7.54 2.84 19.53
CA PRO A 51 -8.46 2.13 20.44
C PRO A 51 -8.91 3.04 21.58
N LEU A 52 -10.18 2.99 21.95
CA LEU A 52 -10.72 3.75 23.09
C LEU A 52 -10.23 3.26 24.45
N ALA A 53 -9.64 2.05 24.53
CA ALA A 53 -8.98 1.61 25.74
C ALA A 53 -7.86 2.58 26.19
N ASP A 54 -7.26 3.27 25.20
CA ASP A 54 -6.19 4.26 25.39
C ASP A 54 -6.76 5.70 25.48
N ILE A 55 -8.07 5.88 25.22
CA ILE A 55 -8.74 7.17 25.15
C ILE A 55 -9.90 7.18 26.16
N CYS A 56 -9.84 8.03 27.15
CA CYS A 56 -10.99 8.28 28.01
C CYS A 56 -12.01 9.09 27.22
N SER A 57 -13.05 8.44 26.70
CA SER A 57 -14.09 9.08 25.88
C SER A 57 -15.40 9.14 26.66
N LYS A 58 -15.90 10.36 26.89
CA LYS A 58 -17.23 10.63 27.44
C LYS A 58 -18.01 11.52 26.51
N PRO A 59 -19.35 11.48 26.52
CA PRO A 59 -20.16 12.42 25.78
C PRO A 59 -19.80 13.87 26.14
N GLY A 60 -19.49 14.70 25.14
CA GLY A 60 -19.11 16.09 25.34
C GLY A 60 -17.61 16.37 25.26
N ASN A 61 -16.76 15.35 25.09
CA ASN A 61 -15.34 15.57 24.83
C ASN A 61 -15.12 16.41 23.57
N LEU A 62 -14.15 17.33 23.64
CA LEU A 62 -13.73 18.15 22.52
C LEU A 62 -12.51 17.54 21.84
N VAL A 63 -12.59 17.34 20.52
CA VAL A 63 -11.42 16.92 19.72
C VAL A 63 -10.83 18.16 19.05
N LYS A 64 -9.54 18.39 19.24
CA LYS A 64 -8.76 19.40 18.54
C LYS A 64 -7.78 18.72 17.59
N VAL A 65 -7.74 19.22 16.35
CA VAL A 65 -6.78 18.80 15.33
C VAL A 65 -6.02 20.04 14.88
N TYR A 66 -4.72 20.04 15.00
CA TYR A 66 -3.89 21.20 14.65
C TYR A 66 -2.46 20.78 14.27
N PRO A 67 -1.79 21.54 13.39
CA PRO A 67 -0.41 21.27 13.06
C PRO A 67 0.53 21.61 14.22
N GLU A 68 1.60 20.84 14.38
CA GLU A 68 2.69 21.15 15.29
C GLU A 68 3.51 22.34 14.77
N ASN A 69 4.04 23.15 15.69
CA ASN A 69 4.99 24.24 15.37
C ASN A 69 4.46 25.38 14.47
N ASN A 70 3.16 25.71 14.56
CA ASN A 70 2.55 26.83 13.82
C ASN A 70 2.75 26.73 12.28
N VAL A 71 2.82 25.55 11.73
CA VAL A 71 2.79 25.34 10.29
C VAL A 71 1.40 25.71 9.77
N GLU A 72 1.35 26.54 8.74
CA GLU A 72 0.11 26.81 8.04
C GLU A 72 -0.18 25.59 7.13
N ALA A 73 -1.23 24.84 7.46
CA ALA A 73 -1.53 23.58 6.78
C ALA A 73 -2.92 23.65 6.13
N GLU A 74 -3.00 23.22 4.88
CA GLU A 74 -4.27 22.96 4.19
C GLU A 74 -4.53 21.44 4.22
N LEU A 75 -5.63 21.07 4.85
CA LEU A 75 -5.96 19.67 5.14
C LEU A 75 -7.44 19.43 4.90
N ASP A 76 -7.77 18.49 4.02
CA ASP A 76 -9.12 17.95 3.95
C ASP A 76 -9.32 16.91 5.05
N ILE A 77 -10.29 17.12 5.92
CA ILE A 77 -10.71 16.12 6.90
C ILE A 77 -11.86 15.34 6.29
N LEU A 78 -11.60 14.08 5.95
CA LEU A 78 -12.58 13.17 5.34
C LEU A 78 -13.44 12.49 6.41
N TRP A 79 -12.85 12.20 7.56
CA TRP A 79 -13.52 11.58 8.70
C TRP A 79 -12.83 11.97 10.01
N CYS A 80 -13.62 12.29 11.02
CA CYS A 80 -13.13 12.58 12.35
C CYS A 80 -14.26 12.28 13.36
N ASP A 81 -14.28 11.06 13.91
CA ASP A 81 -15.36 10.64 14.81
C ASP A 81 -14.97 9.46 15.68
N PHE A 82 -15.74 9.26 16.73
CA PHE A 82 -15.72 8.04 17.51
C PHE A 82 -16.56 6.97 16.82
N VAL A 83 -15.91 5.87 16.47
CA VAL A 83 -16.55 4.79 15.72
C VAL A 83 -16.67 3.54 16.59
N LYS A 84 -17.69 2.75 16.31
CA LYS A 84 -17.71 1.38 16.77
C LYS A 84 -16.91 0.59 15.75
N GLY A 85 -15.73 0.15 16.11
CA GLY A 85 -14.96 -0.75 15.29
C GLY A 85 -15.82 -1.99 15.04
N ALA A 86 -15.79 -2.54 13.82
CA ALA A 86 -16.11 -3.95 13.73
C ALA A 86 -15.26 -4.64 14.80
N PRO A 87 -15.79 -5.58 15.60
CA PRO A 87 -15.00 -6.37 16.53
C PRO A 87 -13.78 -6.80 15.74
N ALA A 88 -12.56 -6.46 16.26
CA ALA A 88 -11.28 -6.60 15.54
C ALA A 88 -11.43 -7.88 14.76
N ALA A 89 -11.62 -7.76 13.45
CA ALA A 89 -12.09 -8.88 12.63
C ALA A 89 -11.09 -9.94 13.00
N ALA A 90 -11.53 -10.93 13.74
CA ALA A 90 -10.68 -11.88 14.43
C ALA A 90 -9.68 -12.24 13.37
N GLU A 91 -8.41 -11.84 13.52
CA GLU A 91 -7.43 -11.78 12.44
C GLU A 91 -7.64 -13.01 11.61
N GLN A 92 -8.41 -12.84 10.54
CA GLN A 92 -8.64 -13.98 9.64
C GLN A 92 -7.22 -14.27 9.21
N PRO A 93 -6.68 -15.46 9.54
CA PRO A 93 -5.27 -15.74 9.32
C PRO A 93 -4.97 -15.29 7.92
N ALA A 94 -4.15 -14.24 7.83
CA ALA A 94 -4.01 -13.45 6.60
C ALA A 94 -3.88 -14.41 5.44
N ALA A 95 -4.78 -14.33 4.46
CA ALA A 95 -4.90 -15.33 3.40
C ALA A 95 -3.49 -15.64 2.90
N LYS A 96 -3.15 -16.91 2.77
CA LYS A 96 -1.81 -17.28 2.29
C LYS A 96 -1.60 -16.67 0.92
N VAL A 97 -0.48 -16.02 0.70
CA VAL A 97 -0.10 -15.54 -0.64
C VAL A 97 -0.01 -16.76 -1.56
N LYS A 98 -0.78 -16.73 -2.63
CA LYS A 98 -0.78 -17.76 -3.68
C LYS A 98 -0.08 -17.28 -4.94
N CYS A 99 -0.06 -15.97 -5.17
CA CYS A 99 0.62 -15.38 -6.31
C CYS A 99 1.35 -14.10 -5.89
N LEU A 100 2.63 -14.01 -6.24
CA LEU A 100 3.41 -12.80 -6.14
C LEU A 100 3.39 -12.08 -7.49
N VAL A 101 3.10 -10.80 -7.48
CA VAL A 101 3.06 -9.94 -8.66
C VAL A 101 4.24 -8.99 -8.60
N TRP A 102 5.05 -8.97 -9.62
CA TRP A 102 6.27 -8.17 -9.71
C TRP A 102 6.04 -6.95 -10.60
N ASP A 103 6.56 -5.81 -10.18
CA ASP A 103 6.90 -4.76 -11.13
C ASP A 103 8.18 -5.12 -11.89
N LEU A 104 8.52 -4.39 -12.94
CA LEU A 104 9.69 -4.63 -13.76
C LEU A 104 10.82 -3.63 -13.49
N ASP A 105 10.61 -2.37 -13.82
CA ASP A 105 11.62 -1.29 -13.75
C ASP A 105 12.04 -1.03 -12.31
N ASN A 106 13.36 -0.97 -12.06
CA ASN A 106 13.94 -0.83 -10.72
C ASN A 106 13.47 -1.88 -9.69
N THR A 107 12.76 -2.92 -10.13
CA THR A 107 12.28 -4.03 -9.31
C THR A 107 12.91 -5.35 -9.74
N LEU A 108 12.57 -5.89 -10.92
CA LEU A 108 13.23 -7.09 -11.46
C LEU A 108 14.64 -6.78 -11.98
N TRP A 109 14.79 -5.65 -12.64
CA TRP A 109 16.08 -5.16 -13.14
C TRP A 109 16.34 -3.73 -12.71
N ASN A 110 17.60 -3.31 -12.79
CA ASN A 110 17.97 -1.94 -12.51
C ASN A 110 17.74 -1.07 -13.77
N GLY A 111 17.12 0.09 -13.58
CA GLY A 111 16.83 1.05 -14.63
C GLY A 111 15.42 0.93 -15.18
N THR A 112 15.10 1.79 -16.13
CA THR A 112 13.77 1.94 -16.75
C THR A 112 13.86 1.55 -18.21
N LEU A 113 13.03 0.61 -18.66
CA LEU A 113 13.08 0.07 -20.02
C LEU A 113 12.90 1.15 -21.08
N ILE A 114 11.96 2.08 -20.90
CA ILE A 114 11.67 3.15 -21.85
C ILE A 114 12.82 4.15 -22.02
N GLU A 115 13.70 4.28 -21.02
CA GLU A 115 14.86 5.20 -21.02
C GLU A 115 16.14 4.51 -21.53
N THR A 116 16.12 3.21 -21.73
CA THR A 116 17.27 2.41 -22.08
C THR A 116 17.40 2.32 -23.62
N GLU A 117 18.51 2.82 -24.16
CA GLU A 117 18.79 2.72 -25.61
C GLU A 117 19.06 1.26 -26.06
N ASP A 118 19.62 0.47 -25.15
CA ASP A 118 19.91 -0.95 -25.37
C ASP A 118 19.26 -1.82 -24.29
N PRO A 119 18.08 -2.42 -24.57
CA PRO A 119 17.40 -3.31 -23.63
C PRO A 119 18.26 -4.51 -23.15
N SER A 120 19.27 -4.91 -23.92
CA SER A 120 20.17 -6.00 -23.53
C SER A 120 21.14 -5.62 -22.40
N ALA A 121 21.24 -4.33 -22.09
CA ALA A 121 22.03 -3.82 -20.95
C ALA A 121 21.29 -3.89 -19.61
N LEU A 122 19.98 -4.21 -19.62
CA LEU A 122 19.22 -4.41 -18.40
C LEU A 122 19.66 -5.72 -17.73
N GLU A 123 20.19 -5.58 -16.53
CA GLU A 123 20.67 -6.72 -15.74
C GLU A 123 19.65 -7.07 -14.64
N LEU A 124 19.30 -8.35 -14.58
CA LEU A 124 18.48 -8.90 -13.53
C LEU A 124 19.21 -8.81 -12.18
N ASN A 125 18.51 -8.36 -11.16
CA ASN A 125 19.03 -8.41 -9.80
C ASN A 125 19.21 -9.89 -9.37
N PRO A 126 20.44 -10.35 -9.03
CA PRO A 126 20.68 -11.74 -8.67
C PRO A 126 19.85 -12.24 -7.49
N GLN A 127 19.58 -11.39 -6.49
CA GLN A 127 18.74 -11.73 -5.33
C GLN A 127 17.28 -11.94 -5.73
N VAL A 128 16.81 -11.19 -6.74
CA VAL A 128 15.45 -11.34 -7.27
C VAL A 128 15.34 -12.67 -8.01
N LEU A 129 16.35 -13.06 -8.81
CA LEU A 129 16.34 -14.36 -9.49
C LEU A 129 16.25 -15.52 -8.50
N GLU A 130 17.10 -15.51 -7.47
CA GLU A 130 17.05 -16.52 -6.41
C GLU A 130 15.68 -16.60 -5.73
N THR A 131 15.04 -15.44 -5.53
CA THR A 131 13.69 -15.36 -4.95
C THR A 131 12.64 -15.94 -5.89
N ILE A 132 12.69 -15.63 -7.20
CA ILE A 132 11.78 -16.18 -8.21
C ILE A 132 11.86 -17.70 -8.23
N GLU A 133 13.06 -18.26 -8.30
CA GLU A 133 13.30 -19.70 -8.33
C GLU A 133 12.80 -20.39 -7.04
N GLU A 134 13.05 -19.79 -5.89
CA GLU A 134 12.59 -20.33 -4.60
C GLU A 134 11.07 -20.31 -4.48
N LEU A 135 10.41 -19.24 -4.95
CA LEU A 135 8.94 -19.14 -4.97
C LEU A 135 8.32 -20.20 -5.90
N ASP A 136 8.90 -20.38 -7.08
CA ASP A 136 8.47 -21.41 -8.03
C ASP A 136 8.61 -22.81 -7.42
N ARG A 137 9.75 -23.10 -6.79
CA ARG A 137 9.99 -24.37 -6.10
C ARG A 137 8.99 -24.64 -4.97
N ARG A 138 8.48 -23.58 -4.32
CA ARG A 138 7.42 -23.67 -3.29
C ARG A 138 6.01 -23.77 -3.87
N GLY A 139 5.86 -23.67 -5.19
CA GLY A 139 4.55 -23.66 -5.85
C GLY A 139 3.75 -22.39 -5.64
N ILE A 140 4.43 -21.25 -5.39
CA ILE A 140 3.81 -19.94 -5.34
C ILE A 140 3.81 -19.40 -6.76
N LEU A 141 2.63 -19.10 -7.27
CA LEU A 141 2.46 -18.54 -8.62
C LEU A 141 3.11 -17.15 -8.70
N GLN A 142 3.54 -16.78 -9.89
CA GLN A 142 4.14 -15.46 -10.13
C GLN A 142 3.52 -14.83 -11.35
N SER A 143 3.41 -13.50 -11.36
CA SER A 143 2.91 -12.68 -12.45
C SER A 143 3.64 -11.36 -12.50
N VAL A 144 3.34 -10.53 -13.47
CA VAL A 144 3.89 -9.18 -13.65
C VAL A 144 2.77 -8.17 -13.76
N ALA A 145 2.92 -7.02 -13.11
CA ALA A 145 2.10 -5.83 -13.30
C ALA A 145 3.02 -4.61 -13.47
N SER A 146 3.19 -4.12 -14.69
CA SER A 146 4.12 -3.03 -14.99
C SER A 146 3.57 -2.04 -15.99
N LYS A 147 3.97 -0.77 -15.86
CA LYS A 147 3.67 0.31 -16.81
C LYS A 147 4.73 0.39 -17.88
N ASN A 148 4.60 -0.48 -18.85
CA ASN A 148 5.51 -0.61 -20.00
C ASN A 148 4.73 -0.99 -21.27
N ASP A 149 5.40 -0.97 -22.41
CA ASP A 149 4.89 -1.58 -23.62
C ASP A 149 5.11 -3.09 -23.57
N PHE A 150 4.07 -3.86 -23.91
CA PHE A 150 4.02 -5.30 -23.69
C PHE A 150 5.15 -6.06 -24.41
N GLU A 151 5.28 -5.89 -25.72
CA GLU A 151 6.26 -6.68 -26.48
C GLU A 151 7.73 -6.37 -26.11
N PRO A 152 8.16 -5.11 -25.97
CA PRO A 152 9.51 -4.81 -25.51
C PRO A 152 9.83 -5.41 -24.14
N ALA A 153 8.91 -5.30 -23.18
CA ALA A 153 9.12 -5.86 -21.85
C ALA A 153 9.18 -7.39 -21.85
N MET A 154 8.31 -8.03 -22.63
CA MET A 154 8.35 -9.49 -22.80
C MET A 154 9.63 -9.97 -23.50
N ASP A 155 10.18 -9.20 -24.43
CA ASP A 155 11.45 -9.53 -25.09
C ASP A 155 12.62 -9.49 -24.09
N VAL A 156 12.64 -8.53 -23.16
CA VAL A 156 13.62 -8.50 -22.08
C VAL A 156 13.45 -9.72 -21.16
N LEU A 157 12.23 -10.04 -20.72
CA LEU A 157 11.97 -11.21 -19.87
C LEU A 157 12.42 -12.52 -20.53
N ARG A 158 12.21 -12.66 -21.85
CA ARG A 158 12.66 -13.81 -22.65
C ARG A 158 14.20 -13.85 -22.75
N ALA A 159 14.82 -12.71 -23.02
CA ALA A 159 16.28 -12.60 -23.12
C ALA A 159 16.98 -12.93 -21.77
N LEU A 160 16.36 -12.54 -20.67
CA LEU A 160 16.81 -12.86 -19.30
C LEU A 160 16.50 -14.32 -18.90
N GLY A 161 15.74 -15.07 -19.68
CA GLY A 161 15.38 -16.47 -19.43
C GLY A 161 14.38 -16.69 -18.30
N ILE A 162 13.62 -15.66 -17.91
CA ILE A 162 12.68 -15.70 -16.78
C ILE A 162 11.21 -15.57 -17.17
N ALA A 163 10.90 -15.42 -18.48
CA ALA A 163 9.53 -15.21 -18.94
C ALA A 163 8.57 -16.33 -18.51
N ASP A 164 9.03 -17.58 -18.47
CA ASP A 164 8.20 -18.77 -18.17
C ASP A 164 7.75 -18.85 -16.70
N TYR A 165 8.35 -18.08 -15.80
CA TYR A 165 7.90 -18.00 -14.41
C TYR A 165 6.62 -17.18 -14.25
N PHE A 166 6.27 -16.30 -15.22
CA PHE A 166 5.21 -15.32 -15.05
C PHE A 166 3.93 -15.71 -15.80
N LEU A 167 2.87 -15.95 -15.07
CA LEU A 167 1.56 -16.31 -15.58
C LEU A 167 0.70 -15.06 -15.80
N TYR A 168 0.07 -14.94 -16.97
CA TYR A 168 -0.85 -13.85 -17.30
C TYR A 168 -0.31 -12.44 -17.01
N PRO A 169 0.91 -12.10 -17.45
CA PRO A 169 1.51 -10.79 -17.20
C PRO A 169 0.60 -9.65 -17.70
N GLN A 170 0.42 -8.63 -16.87
CA GLN A 170 -0.34 -7.42 -17.17
C GLN A 170 0.65 -6.27 -17.34
N ILE A 171 1.15 -6.10 -18.54
CA ILE A 171 2.09 -5.05 -18.91
C ILE A 171 1.34 -4.06 -19.80
N SER A 172 1.03 -2.89 -19.25
CA SER A 172 0.28 -1.84 -19.94
C SER A 172 0.33 -0.55 -19.12
N TRP A 173 -0.05 0.55 -19.72
CA TRP A 173 -0.13 1.86 -19.07
C TRP A 173 -1.37 2.05 -18.17
N ALA A 174 -2.15 1.00 -17.93
CA ALA A 174 -3.28 1.02 -17.00
C ALA A 174 -2.80 1.10 -15.52
N PRO A 175 -3.68 1.54 -14.60
CA PRO A 175 -3.39 1.48 -13.17
C PRO A 175 -3.06 0.06 -12.71
N LYS A 176 -2.04 -0.11 -11.84
CA LYS A 176 -1.66 -1.44 -11.32
C LYS A 176 -2.78 -2.13 -10.54
N SER A 177 -3.66 -1.39 -9.90
CA SER A 177 -4.85 -1.94 -9.25
C SER A 177 -5.77 -2.71 -10.21
N THR A 178 -5.94 -2.20 -11.44
CA THR A 178 -6.66 -2.89 -12.53
C THR A 178 -5.92 -4.15 -12.96
N SER A 179 -4.60 -4.09 -13.11
CA SER A 179 -3.75 -5.23 -13.44
C SER A 179 -3.85 -6.34 -12.40
N MET A 180 -3.83 -6.00 -11.10
CA MET A 180 -4.01 -6.93 -9.99
C MET A 180 -5.35 -7.68 -10.08
N ALA A 181 -6.45 -6.95 -10.33
CA ALA A 181 -7.77 -7.56 -10.49
C ALA A 181 -7.83 -8.51 -11.69
N GLN A 182 -7.18 -8.14 -12.81
CA GLN A 182 -7.13 -8.98 -14.01
C GLN A 182 -6.31 -10.26 -13.79
N ILE A 183 -5.17 -10.16 -13.09
CA ILE A 183 -4.34 -11.32 -12.72
C ILE A 183 -5.14 -12.27 -11.83
N ALA A 184 -5.77 -11.75 -10.77
CA ALA A 184 -6.61 -12.56 -9.87
C ALA A 184 -7.70 -13.33 -10.63
N LYS A 185 -8.38 -12.63 -11.55
CA LYS A 185 -9.42 -13.22 -12.42
C LYS A 185 -8.85 -14.30 -13.34
N SER A 186 -7.71 -14.04 -13.99
CA SER A 186 -7.10 -14.99 -14.94
C SER A 186 -6.60 -16.25 -14.25
N LEU A 187 -6.07 -16.12 -13.03
CA LEU A 187 -5.63 -17.22 -12.19
C LEU A 187 -6.79 -17.91 -11.44
N ASN A 188 -8.00 -17.33 -11.46
CA ASN A 188 -9.16 -17.78 -10.69
C ASN A 188 -8.88 -17.95 -9.20
N ILE A 189 -8.24 -16.91 -8.59
CA ILE A 189 -7.93 -16.85 -7.16
C ILE A 189 -8.45 -15.53 -6.55
N GLY A 190 -8.60 -15.49 -5.23
CA GLY A 190 -9.02 -14.29 -4.53
C GLY A 190 -7.94 -13.20 -4.59
N ILE A 191 -8.35 -11.94 -4.77
CA ILE A 191 -7.45 -10.78 -4.79
C ILE A 191 -6.65 -10.66 -3.48
N ASP A 192 -7.23 -11.10 -2.35
CA ASP A 192 -6.62 -11.18 -1.02
C ASP A 192 -5.45 -12.17 -0.91
N THR A 193 -5.30 -13.03 -1.93
CA THR A 193 -4.20 -14.00 -2.04
C THR A 193 -3.05 -13.51 -2.91
N LEU A 194 -3.14 -12.29 -3.46
CA LEU A 194 -2.06 -11.65 -4.19
C LEU A 194 -1.17 -10.84 -3.24
N ALA A 195 0.09 -10.69 -3.65
CA ALA A 195 1.02 -9.70 -3.09
C ALA A 195 1.73 -8.99 -4.23
N LEU A 196 2.04 -7.69 -4.07
CA LEU A 196 2.76 -6.87 -5.03
C LEU A 196 4.14 -6.54 -4.49
N ILE A 197 5.17 -6.68 -5.32
CA ILE A 197 6.50 -6.11 -5.10
C ILE A 197 6.73 -5.00 -6.13
N ASP A 198 7.11 -3.81 -5.66
CA ASP A 198 7.21 -2.62 -6.46
C ASP A 198 8.13 -1.60 -5.75
N ASP A 199 9.03 -0.94 -6.46
CA ASP A 199 9.92 0.09 -5.90
C ASP A 199 9.18 1.40 -5.61
N SER A 200 8.11 1.69 -6.36
CA SER A 200 7.33 2.91 -6.25
C SER A 200 6.36 2.88 -5.09
N ALA A 201 6.62 3.67 -4.04
CA ALA A 201 5.70 3.86 -2.93
C ALA A 201 4.32 4.35 -3.39
N PHE A 202 4.27 5.19 -4.43
CA PHE A 202 3.02 5.70 -5.00
C PHE A 202 2.17 4.56 -5.60
N GLU A 203 2.77 3.64 -6.36
CA GLU A 203 2.04 2.53 -6.98
C GLU A 203 1.58 1.51 -5.96
N ARG A 204 2.43 1.20 -4.95
CA ARG A 204 2.03 0.36 -3.81
C ARG A 204 0.83 0.94 -3.07
N GLN A 205 0.83 2.26 -2.83
CA GLN A 205 -0.26 2.94 -2.15
C GLN A 205 -1.55 2.99 -2.99
N GLN A 206 -1.42 3.20 -4.31
CA GLN A 206 -2.56 3.15 -5.23
C GLN A 206 -3.25 1.77 -5.17
N VAL A 207 -2.48 0.68 -5.23
CA VAL A 207 -3.01 -0.67 -5.11
C VAL A 207 -3.65 -0.89 -3.74
N HIS A 208 -3.00 -0.46 -2.66
CA HIS A 208 -3.53 -0.60 -1.31
C HIS A 208 -4.84 0.18 -1.10
N SER A 209 -4.97 1.36 -1.70
CA SER A 209 -6.19 2.18 -1.60
C SER A 209 -7.41 1.51 -2.22
N GLU A 210 -7.23 0.81 -3.34
CA GLU A 210 -8.31 0.12 -4.06
C GLU A 210 -8.53 -1.30 -3.54
N TRP A 211 -7.43 -1.96 -3.14
CA TRP A 211 -7.41 -3.33 -2.65
C TRP A 211 -6.68 -3.44 -1.30
N PRO A 212 -7.25 -2.97 -0.18
CA PRO A 212 -6.57 -2.98 1.13
C PRO A 212 -6.11 -4.36 1.61
N GLN A 213 -6.72 -5.43 1.09
CA GLN A 213 -6.36 -6.81 1.40
C GLN A 213 -5.12 -7.31 0.64
N VAL A 214 -4.66 -6.60 -0.40
CA VAL A 214 -3.43 -6.92 -1.12
C VAL A 214 -2.22 -6.44 -0.32
N ARG A 215 -1.28 -7.33 -0.07
CA ARG A 215 -0.01 -6.97 0.57
C ARG A 215 0.91 -6.33 -0.45
N THR A 216 1.56 -5.26 -0.05
CA THR A 216 2.54 -4.58 -0.90
C THR A 216 3.89 -4.54 -0.20
N TYR A 217 4.95 -4.79 -0.94
CA TYR A 217 6.32 -4.84 -0.43
C TYR A 217 7.22 -3.94 -1.27
N ASP A 218 8.17 -3.30 -0.61
CA ASP A 218 9.28 -2.62 -1.27
C ASP A 218 10.33 -3.67 -1.70
N VAL A 219 10.96 -3.45 -2.83
CA VAL A 219 12.03 -4.35 -3.31
C VAL A 219 13.30 -4.26 -2.45
N THR A 220 13.48 -3.15 -1.74
CA THR A 220 14.68 -2.85 -0.95
C THR A 220 14.56 -3.20 0.52
N GLY A 221 13.37 -3.63 1.02
CA GLY A 221 13.07 -3.75 2.44
C GLY A 221 12.82 -5.12 2.98
#